data_d47eedcd83960a502894102fdbb44d34
#
_entry.id   d47eedcd83960a502894102fdbb44d34
#
_cell.length_a   1.000
_cell.length_b   1.000
_cell.length_c   1.000
_cell.angle_alpha   90.00
_cell.angle_beta   90.00
_cell.angle_gamma   90.00
#
_symmetry.space_group_name_H-M   'P 1'
#
loop_
_entity.id
_entity.type
_entity.pdbx_description
1 polymer ?
#
loop_
_entity_poly.entity_id
_entity_poly.type
_entity_poly.pdbx_seq_one_letter_code
_entity_poly.pdbx_strand_id
1 'polypeptide(L)'
;MNKTRPEAKEFAEGCGEMVSYAIAHGIDVGVAPTFVCLCPVIKHAPAELIVAAQNVNEHPSGAYTGEISIPMLQEIGVKWCILGHSERREYNGETSEACNLKIKALLAADMIPVYCCGESLSTFEEGKTKEFVEKQIRVGLEGLSAEDAAKVVIAYEPIWAIDTGKSATKEIAEDTIGFIRGVLRDLFGKAAEDIRILYGGSVKPGNIAEYMSQPDIDGALVGGASLTLDSYKGLIEGLVK
;
A
#
# COMPACT_ATOMS: atom_id res chain seq x y z
N MET A 1 3.50 -0.02 -14.14
CA MET A 1 2.76 -0.51 -15.35
C MET A 1 3.38 -1.82 -15.81
N ASN A 2 2.92 -2.93 -15.26
CA ASN A 2 3.45 -4.26 -15.55
C ASN A 2 2.30 -5.22 -15.85
N LYS A 3 2.57 -6.26 -16.61
CA LYS A 3 1.69 -7.36 -17.02
C LYS A 3 0.55 -6.95 -17.95
N THR A 4 0.42 -7.71 -19.01
CA THR A 4 -0.77 -7.79 -19.86
C THR A 4 -1.83 -8.68 -19.20
N ARG A 5 -3.05 -8.69 -19.73
CA ARG A 5 -4.15 -9.54 -19.20
C ARG A 5 -3.80 -11.03 -19.16
N PRO A 6 -3.18 -11.65 -20.20
CA PRO A 6 -2.74 -13.05 -20.13
C PRO A 6 -1.71 -13.31 -19.03
N GLU A 7 -0.69 -12.45 -18.90
CA GLU A 7 0.35 -12.58 -17.86
C GLU A 7 -0.21 -12.40 -16.44
N ALA A 8 -1.17 -11.49 -16.27
CA ALA A 8 -1.84 -11.29 -14.99
C ALA A 8 -2.74 -12.48 -14.60
N LYS A 9 -3.41 -13.09 -15.60
CA LYS A 9 -4.17 -14.33 -15.41
C LYS A 9 -3.25 -15.47 -14.99
N GLU A 10 -2.14 -15.68 -15.71
CA GLU A 10 -1.15 -16.73 -15.40
C GLU A 10 -0.61 -16.58 -13.97
N PHE A 11 -0.28 -15.35 -13.56
CA PHE A 11 0.13 -15.07 -12.19
C PHE A 11 -0.96 -15.44 -11.17
N ALA A 12 -2.19 -15.04 -11.43
CA ALA A 12 -3.33 -15.30 -10.54
C ALA A 12 -3.62 -16.80 -10.38
N GLU A 13 -3.55 -17.57 -11.47
CA GLU A 13 -3.69 -19.04 -11.46
C GLU A 13 -2.54 -19.73 -10.72
N GLY A 14 -1.32 -19.17 -10.80
CA GLY A 14 -0.12 -19.75 -10.20
C GLY A 14 0.10 -19.43 -8.71
N CYS A 15 -0.60 -18.45 -8.13
CA CYS A 15 -0.32 -18.02 -6.76
C CYS A 15 -1.09 -18.80 -5.66
N GLY A 16 -1.92 -19.79 -6.00
CA GLY A 16 -2.84 -20.46 -5.07
C GLY A 16 -2.16 -21.11 -3.87
N GLU A 17 -1.08 -21.87 -4.08
CA GLU A 17 -0.34 -22.50 -2.99
C GLU A 17 0.30 -21.47 -2.05
N MET A 18 0.79 -20.37 -2.59
CA MET A 18 1.42 -19.28 -1.82
C MET A 18 0.40 -18.55 -0.94
N VAL A 19 -0.79 -18.30 -1.47
CA VAL A 19 -1.90 -17.70 -0.71
C VAL A 19 -2.32 -18.61 0.42
N SER A 20 -2.53 -19.91 0.15
CA SER A 20 -2.88 -20.89 1.16
C SER A 20 -1.80 -20.99 2.25
N TYR A 21 -0.53 -20.99 1.85
CA TYR A 21 0.60 -21.00 2.78
C TYR A 21 0.62 -19.75 3.67
N ALA A 22 0.45 -18.57 3.10
CA ALA A 22 0.42 -17.32 3.85
C ALA A 22 -0.70 -17.30 4.91
N ILE A 23 -1.92 -17.68 4.51
CA ILE A 23 -3.09 -17.74 5.42
C ILE A 23 -2.85 -18.72 6.57
N ALA A 24 -2.27 -19.89 6.29
CA ALA A 24 -1.96 -20.88 7.32
C ALA A 24 -0.97 -20.35 8.38
N HIS A 25 -0.22 -19.29 8.06
CA HIS A 25 0.72 -18.61 8.94
C HIS A 25 0.21 -17.25 9.45
N GLY A 26 -1.06 -16.91 9.21
CA GLY A 26 -1.66 -15.65 9.68
C GLY A 26 -1.18 -14.41 8.92
N ILE A 27 -0.74 -14.58 7.67
CA ILE A 27 -0.23 -13.50 6.82
C ILE A 27 -1.28 -13.15 5.78
N ASP A 28 -1.69 -11.88 5.74
CA ASP A 28 -2.50 -11.33 4.66
C ASP A 28 -1.61 -11.05 3.44
N VAL A 29 -2.03 -11.52 2.28
CA VAL A 29 -1.31 -11.30 1.01
C VAL A 29 -2.21 -10.70 -0.04
N GLY A 30 -1.66 -9.82 -0.87
CA GLY A 30 -2.40 -9.16 -1.91
C GLY A 30 -1.55 -8.80 -3.13
N VAL A 31 -2.26 -8.41 -4.18
CA VAL A 31 -1.68 -7.84 -5.40
C VAL A 31 -2.47 -6.62 -5.83
N ALA A 32 -1.77 -5.66 -6.45
CA ALA A 32 -2.37 -4.46 -7.01
C ALA A 32 -2.11 -4.40 -8.53
N PRO A 33 -2.88 -5.12 -9.35
CA PRO A 33 -2.72 -5.11 -10.80
C PRO A 33 -3.20 -3.79 -11.41
N THR A 34 -2.78 -3.51 -12.64
CA THR A 34 -3.32 -2.39 -13.42
C THR A 34 -4.83 -2.56 -13.67
N PHE A 35 -5.56 -1.47 -13.91
CA PHE A 35 -7.02 -1.51 -14.09
C PHE A 35 -7.49 -2.55 -15.11
N VAL A 36 -6.79 -2.66 -16.25
CA VAL A 36 -7.13 -3.62 -17.31
C VAL A 36 -6.91 -5.09 -16.89
N CYS A 37 -6.18 -5.32 -15.80
CA CYS A 37 -5.85 -6.63 -15.27
C CYS A 37 -6.66 -7.02 -14.02
N LEU A 38 -7.47 -6.11 -13.44
CA LEU A 38 -8.27 -6.41 -12.25
C LEU A 38 -9.23 -7.58 -12.46
N CYS A 39 -10.08 -7.51 -13.49
CA CYS A 39 -11.05 -8.58 -13.78
C CYS A 39 -10.40 -9.96 -13.99
N PRO A 40 -9.37 -10.13 -14.83
CA PRO A 40 -8.72 -11.43 -14.97
C PRO A 40 -8.09 -11.93 -13.66
N VAL A 41 -7.50 -11.05 -12.84
CA VAL A 41 -6.94 -11.46 -11.54
C VAL A 41 -8.05 -11.93 -10.59
N ILE A 42 -9.09 -11.13 -10.39
CA ILE A 42 -10.21 -11.48 -9.50
C ILE A 42 -10.88 -12.80 -9.92
N LYS A 43 -11.02 -13.03 -11.23
CA LYS A 43 -11.68 -14.23 -11.75
C LYS A 43 -10.85 -15.51 -11.54
N HIS A 44 -9.53 -15.42 -11.51
CA HIS A 44 -8.64 -16.59 -11.57
C HIS A 44 -7.79 -16.79 -10.31
N ALA A 45 -7.71 -15.79 -9.43
CA ALA A 45 -6.99 -15.90 -8.16
C ALA A 45 -7.83 -16.65 -7.11
N PRO A 46 -7.20 -17.20 -6.06
CA PRO A 46 -7.90 -17.65 -4.85
C PRO A 46 -8.74 -16.50 -4.25
N ALA A 47 -9.89 -16.87 -3.68
CA ALA A 47 -10.82 -15.90 -3.10
C ALA A 47 -10.22 -15.08 -1.94
N GLU A 48 -9.24 -15.65 -1.27
CA GLU A 48 -8.55 -15.07 -0.12
C GLU A 48 -7.44 -14.08 -0.53
N LEU A 49 -7.03 -14.07 -1.79
CA LEU A 49 -6.06 -13.09 -2.28
C LEU A 49 -6.67 -11.69 -2.26
N ILE A 50 -6.05 -10.77 -1.54
CA ILE A 50 -6.43 -9.36 -1.58
C ILE A 50 -6.10 -8.79 -2.96
N VAL A 51 -7.10 -8.23 -3.64
CA VAL A 51 -6.90 -7.52 -4.91
C VAL A 51 -7.18 -6.05 -4.70
N ALA A 52 -6.16 -5.22 -4.91
CA ALA A 52 -6.23 -3.78 -4.74
C ALA A 52 -6.20 -3.05 -6.09
N ALA A 53 -6.92 -1.95 -6.21
CA ALA A 53 -6.73 -0.99 -7.29
C ALA A 53 -5.52 -0.10 -7.01
N GLN A 54 -4.88 0.41 -8.07
CA GLN A 54 -3.70 1.30 -7.95
C GLN A 54 -4.07 2.78 -7.81
N ASN A 55 -5.34 3.13 -7.97
CA ASN A 55 -5.92 4.47 -7.78
C ASN A 55 -7.44 4.39 -7.89
N VAL A 56 -8.11 5.47 -7.51
CA VAL A 56 -9.54 5.70 -7.73
C VAL A 56 -9.80 7.21 -7.78
N ASN A 57 -10.90 7.62 -8.38
CA ASN A 57 -11.41 8.98 -8.28
C ASN A 57 -12.38 9.08 -7.10
N GLU A 58 -12.40 10.23 -6.41
CA GLU A 58 -13.29 10.49 -5.27
C GLU A 58 -14.76 10.67 -5.67
N HIS A 59 -15.02 10.99 -6.94
CA HIS A 59 -16.37 11.17 -7.45
C HIS A 59 -17.00 9.84 -7.87
N PRO A 60 -18.28 9.57 -7.54
CA PRO A 60 -18.93 8.31 -7.85
C PRO A 60 -19.26 8.16 -9.34
N SER A 61 -19.40 9.27 -10.06
CA SER A 61 -19.68 9.33 -11.50
C SER A 61 -19.46 10.72 -12.04
N GLY A 62 -19.45 10.91 -13.35
CA GLY A 62 -19.40 12.24 -13.98
C GLY A 62 -18.44 12.34 -15.17
N ALA A 63 -18.19 13.58 -15.61
CA ALA A 63 -17.33 13.91 -16.74
C ALA A 63 -15.85 13.96 -16.30
N TYR A 64 -15.30 12.83 -15.95
CA TYR A 64 -13.91 12.64 -15.52
C TYR A 64 -13.22 11.67 -16.47
N THR A 65 -12.98 12.11 -17.70
CA THR A 65 -12.42 11.26 -18.76
C THR A 65 -11.09 10.64 -18.35
N GLY A 66 -11.04 9.29 -18.41
CA GLY A 66 -9.84 8.51 -18.03
C GLY A 66 -9.82 8.03 -16.58
N GLU A 67 -10.74 8.49 -15.72
CA GLU A 67 -10.82 8.11 -14.31
C GLU A 67 -11.68 6.85 -14.07
N ILE A 68 -11.41 6.20 -12.95
CA ILE A 68 -12.14 5.03 -12.46
C ILE A 68 -12.83 5.40 -11.15
N SER A 69 -14.13 5.15 -11.04
CA SER A 69 -14.89 5.45 -9.83
C SER A 69 -14.96 4.25 -8.87
N ILE A 70 -15.30 4.52 -7.60
CA ILE A 70 -15.50 3.49 -6.57
C ILE A 70 -16.57 2.48 -6.98
N PRO A 71 -17.77 2.86 -7.48
CA PRO A 71 -18.77 1.89 -7.93
C PRO A 71 -18.28 0.94 -9.03
N MET A 72 -17.41 1.38 -9.95
CA MET A 72 -16.80 0.51 -10.97
C MET A 72 -15.87 -0.54 -10.35
N LEU A 73 -15.15 -0.19 -9.30
CA LEU A 73 -14.28 -1.12 -8.56
C LEU A 73 -15.08 -2.12 -7.73
N GLN A 74 -16.14 -1.65 -7.06
CA GLN A 74 -17.03 -2.50 -6.26
C GLN A 74 -17.76 -3.53 -7.13
N GLU A 75 -18.23 -3.15 -8.32
CA GLU A 75 -18.92 -4.03 -9.26
C GLU A 75 -18.08 -5.26 -9.61
N ILE A 76 -16.76 -5.10 -9.77
CA ILE A 76 -15.84 -6.20 -10.05
C ILE A 76 -15.27 -6.86 -8.78
N GLY A 77 -15.69 -6.47 -7.58
CA GLY A 77 -15.30 -7.10 -6.31
C GLY A 77 -14.00 -6.58 -5.69
N VAL A 78 -13.44 -5.46 -6.15
CA VAL A 78 -12.27 -4.82 -5.53
C VAL A 78 -12.68 -4.17 -4.21
N LYS A 79 -11.91 -4.42 -3.15
CA LYS A 79 -12.16 -3.87 -1.81
C LYS A 79 -11.03 -3.01 -1.27
N TRP A 80 -9.88 -2.99 -1.93
CA TRP A 80 -8.68 -2.26 -1.49
C TRP A 80 -8.22 -1.29 -2.59
N CYS A 81 -7.68 -0.14 -2.19
CA CYS A 81 -7.17 0.83 -3.16
C CYS A 81 -5.93 1.55 -2.64
N ILE A 82 -4.86 1.56 -3.42
CA ILE A 82 -3.65 2.34 -3.16
C ILE A 82 -3.90 3.80 -3.57
N LEU A 83 -3.49 4.73 -2.71
CA LEU A 83 -3.65 6.17 -2.89
C LEU A 83 -2.34 6.89 -2.55
N GLY A 84 -2.02 7.95 -3.27
CA GLY A 84 -0.89 8.81 -2.94
C GLY A 84 0.48 8.15 -3.14
N HIS A 85 0.56 7.08 -3.93
CA HIS A 85 1.85 6.46 -4.28
C HIS A 85 2.82 7.51 -4.84
N SER A 86 4.10 7.40 -4.52
CA SER A 86 5.14 8.35 -4.91
C SER A 86 5.09 8.72 -6.40
N GLU A 87 4.95 7.75 -7.30
CA GLU A 87 4.81 7.97 -8.74
C GLU A 87 3.59 8.83 -9.09
N ARG A 88 2.46 8.64 -8.39
CA ARG A 88 1.27 9.45 -8.64
C ARG A 88 1.42 10.88 -8.14
N ARG A 89 2.11 11.07 -7.03
CA ARG A 89 2.47 12.41 -6.54
C ARG A 89 3.37 13.13 -7.51
N GLU A 90 4.37 12.44 -8.03
CA GLU A 90 5.35 13.00 -8.96
C GLU A 90 4.78 13.24 -10.36
N TYR A 91 4.15 12.21 -10.97
CA TYR A 91 3.76 12.28 -12.38
C TYR A 91 2.33 12.79 -12.61
N ASN A 92 1.47 12.70 -11.62
CA ASN A 92 0.06 13.09 -11.72
C ASN A 92 -0.33 14.24 -10.78
N GLY A 93 0.62 14.77 -9.98
CA GLY A 93 0.35 15.86 -9.04
C GLY A 93 -0.63 15.49 -7.92
N GLU A 94 -0.72 14.21 -7.55
CA GLU A 94 -1.62 13.77 -6.49
C GLU A 94 -1.19 14.32 -5.13
N THR A 95 -2.04 15.11 -4.48
CA THR A 95 -1.75 15.76 -3.20
C THR A 95 -2.33 14.99 -2.01
N SER A 96 -1.91 15.32 -0.80
CA SER A 96 -2.47 14.70 0.41
C SER A 96 -3.93 15.10 0.64
N GLU A 97 -4.33 16.30 0.21
CA GLU A 97 -5.71 16.77 0.23
C GLU A 97 -6.59 15.95 -0.72
N ALA A 98 -6.11 15.70 -1.95
CA ALA A 98 -6.80 14.82 -2.89
C ALA A 98 -6.92 13.39 -2.36
N CYS A 99 -5.85 12.87 -1.73
CA CYS A 99 -5.89 11.57 -1.08
C CYS A 99 -6.91 11.52 0.08
N ASN A 100 -7.03 12.59 0.88
CA ASN A 100 -8.02 12.68 1.95
C ASN A 100 -9.46 12.52 1.44
N LEU A 101 -9.81 13.20 0.32
CA LEU A 101 -11.12 13.05 -0.31
C LEU A 101 -11.37 11.60 -0.76
N LYS A 102 -10.37 10.99 -1.39
CA LYS A 102 -10.44 9.58 -1.84
C LYS A 102 -10.54 8.60 -0.67
N ILE A 103 -9.79 8.81 0.42
CA ILE A 103 -9.86 8.00 1.64
C ILE A 103 -11.28 8.02 2.20
N LYS A 104 -11.86 9.22 2.38
CA LYS A 104 -13.22 9.37 2.88
C LYS A 104 -14.25 8.70 1.98
N ALA A 105 -14.11 8.82 0.66
CA ALA A 105 -15.01 8.19 -0.31
C ALA A 105 -14.90 6.65 -0.27
N LEU A 106 -13.69 6.10 -0.15
CA LEU A 106 -13.47 4.65 -0.01
C LEU A 106 -14.07 4.11 1.29
N LEU A 107 -13.81 4.76 2.42
CA LEU A 107 -14.35 4.36 3.73
C LEU A 107 -15.86 4.39 3.76
N ALA A 108 -16.50 5.41 3.14
CA ALA A 108 -17.95 5.49 2.99
C ALA A 108 -18.55 4.36 2.12
N ALA A 109 -17.72 3.71 1.31
CA ALA A 109 -18.08 2.59 0.45
C ALA A 109 -17.60 1.22 1.00
N ASP A 110 -17.22 1.13 2.27
CA ASP A 110 -16.66 -0.06 2.92
C ASP A 110 -15.44 -0.66 2.17
N MET A 111 -14.62 0.21 1.59
CA MET A 111 -13.36 -0.16 0.95
C MET A 111 -12.17 0.30 1.80
N ILE A 112 -11.06 -0.43 1.70
CA ILE A 112 -9.86 -0.21 2.51
C ILE A 112 -8.86 0.63 1.73
N PRO A 113 -8.55 1.88 2.19
CA PRO A 113 -7.49 2.68 1.60
C PRO A 113 -6.12 2.21 2.06
N VAL A 114 -5.17 2.10 1.11
CA VAL A 114 -3.72 2.00 1.39
C VAL A 114 -3.10 3.35 1.05
N TYR A 115 -2.89 4.17 2.05
CA TYR A 115 -2.42 5.54 1.88
C TYR A 115 -0.90 5.61 1.95
N CYS A 116 -0.28 6.00 0.83
CA CYS A 116 1.17 6.14 0.70
C CYS A 116 1.65 7.55 1.12
N CYS A 117 2.71 7.57 1.90
CA CYS A 117 3.43 8.78 2.30
C CYS A 117 4.94 8.53 2.22
N GLY A 118 5.72 9.58 2.07
CA GLY A 118 7.17 9.45 2.03
C GLY A 118 7.83 10.69 1.45
N GLU A 119 9.14 10.82 1.67
CA GLU A 119 9.93 11.97 1.34
C GLU A 119 10.91 11.74 0.19
N SER A 120 11.25 12.82 -0.50
CA SER A 120 12.29 12.85 -1.52
C SER A 120 13.69 12.78 -0.92
N LEU A 121 14.71 12.51 -1.77
CA LEU A 121 16.11 12.53 -1.35
C LEU A 121 16.53 13.88 -0.76
N SER A 122 16.11 14.99 -1.37
CA SER A 122 16.45 16.32 -0.84
C SER A 122 15.87 16.56 0.56
N THR A 123 14.63 16.16 0.80
CA THR A 123 13.98 16.25 2.11
C THR A 123 14.70 15.39 3.16
N PHE A 124 15.13 14.20 2.75
CA PHE A 124 15.91 13.29 3.62
C PHE A 124 17.28 13.89 3.97
N GLU A 125 18.04 14.38 2.98
CA GLU A 125 19.37 15.00 3.18
C GLU A 125 19.29 16.28 4.01
N GLU A 126 18.17 17.02 3.97
CA GLU A 126 17.91 18.19 4.83
C GLU A 126 17.52 17.81 6.27
N GLY A 127 17.36 16.53 6.58
CA GLY A 127 16.91 16.05 7.90
C GLY A 127 15.44 16.36 8.22
N LYS A 128 14.61 16.60 7.20
CA LYS A 128 13.20 17.01 7.35
C LYS A 128 12.20 15.88 7.14
N THR A 129 12.64 14.62 7.10
CA THR A 129 11.78 13.44 6.88
C THR A 129 10.57 13.46 7.81
N LYS A 130 10.79 13.57 9.11
CA LYS A 130 9.72 13.49 10.12
C LYS A 130 8.68 14.59 9.95
N GLU A 131 9.11 15.84 9.78
CA GLU A 131 8.22 16.98 9.54
C GLU A 131 7.39 16.79 8.27
N PHE A 132 8.03 16.29 7.20
CA PHE A 132 7.39 16.08 5.90
C PHE A 132 6.32 14.98 5.96
N VAL A 133 6.65 13.80 6.51
CA VAL A 133 5.70 12.67 6.59
C VAL A 133 4.58 12.97 7.60
N GLU A 134 4.86 13.66 8.71
CA GLU A 134 3.84 14.11 9.65
C GLU A 134 2.79 14.98 8.95
N LYS A 135 3.23 15.96 8.15
CA LYS A 135 2.32 16.80 7.37
C LYS A 135 1.45 15.96 6.42
N GLN A 136 2.05 15.00 5.70
CA GLN A 136 1.28 14.12 4.82
C GLN A 136 0.23 13.30 5.58
N ILE A 137 0.59 12.72 6.72
CA ILE A 137 -0.33 11.92 7.56
C ILE A 137 -1.45 12.79 8.10
N ARG A 138 -1.13 13.95 8.70
CA ARG A 138 -2.15 14.85 9.27
C ARG A 138 -3.14 15.34 8.23
N VAL A 139 -2.65 15.73 7.03
CA VAL A 139 -3.52 16.21 5.95
C VAL A 139 -4.33 15.05 5.34
N GLY A 140 -3.69 13.92 5.05
CA GLY A 140 -4.35 12.77 4.43
C GLY A 140 -5.45 12.15 5.30
N LEU A 141 -5.31 12.22 6.63
CA LEU A 141 -6.26 11.64 7.58
C LEU A 141 -7.14 12.69 8.28
N GLU A 142 -7.10 13.96 7.83
CA GLU A 142 -7.87 15.05 8.43
C GLU A 142 -9.36 14.75 8.45
N GLY A 143 -9.97 14.90 9.63
CA GLY A 143 -11.41 14.76 9.83
C GLY A 143 -11.91 13.31 9.85
N LEU A 144 -11.05 12.31 9.89
CA LEU A 144 -11.46 10.92 10.14
C LEU A 144 -11.77 10.70 11.63
N SER A 145 -12.73 9.83 11.90
CA SER A 145 -12.94 9.27 13.24
C SER A 145 -11.85 8.23 13.55
N ALA A 146 -11.65 7.90 14.84
CA ALA A 146 -10.74 6.82 15.24
C ALA A 146 -11.17 5.46 14.66
N GLU A 147 -12.48 5.20 14.54
CA GLU A 147 -13.03 3.99 13.95
C GLU A 147 -12.73 3.91 12.45
N ASP A 148 -12.85 5.00 11.72
CA ASP A 148 -12.54 5.04 10.30
C ASP A 148 -11.03 4.95 10.04
N ALA A 149 -10.23 5.63 10.85
CA ALA A 149 -8.78 5.58 10.74
C ALA A 149 -8.22 4.16 10.97
N ALA A 150 -8.81 3.37 11.87
CA ALA A 150 -8.42 1.98 12.11
C ALA A 150 -8.59 1.07 10.88
N LYS A 151 -9.38 1.49 9.88
CA LYS A 151 -9.57 0.76 8.61
C LYS A 151 -8.54 1.15 7.55
N VAL A 152 -7.77 2.22 7.76
CA VAL A 152 -6.75 2.70 6.82
C VAL A 152 -5.46 1.91 7.00
N VAL A 153 -4.81 1.57 5.92
CA VAL A 153 -3.44 1.05 5.92
C VAL A 153 -2.51 2.18 5.46
N ILE A 154 -1.43 2.42 6.18
CA ILE A 154 -0.41 3.39 5.78
C ILE A 154 0.73 2.64 5.06
N ALA A 155 1.30 3.23 4.02
CA ALA A 155 2.51 2.72 3.38
C ALA A 155 3.58 3.83 3.37
N TYR A 156 4.66 3.63 4.10
CA TYR A 156 5.79 4.56 4.09
C TYR A 156 6.76 4.22 2.98
N GLU A 157 6.96 5.17 2.08
CA GLU A 157 7.84 5.07 0.90
C GLU A 157 9.03 6.04 1.05
N PRO A 158 10.22 5.59 1.51
CA PRO A 158 11.43 6.41 1.36
C PRO A 158 11.78 6.50 -0.14
N ILE A 159 11.29 7.56 -0.83
CA ILE A 159 11.34 7.66 -2.30
C ILE A 159 12.77 7.57 -2.81
N TRP A 160 13.73 8.10 -2.05
CA TRP A 160 15.15 8.02 -2.33
C TRP A 160 15.74 6.59 -2.29
N ALA A 161 15.02 5.64 -1.72
CA ALA A 161 15.41 4.23 -1.63
C ALA A 161 14.60 3.32 -2.58
N ILE A 162 13.75 3.88 -3.45
CA ILE A 162 12.97 3.13 -4.44
C ILE A 162 13.73 3.13 -5.76
N ASP A 163 14.07 1.93 -6.28
CA ASP A 163 14.73 1.71 -7.59
C ASP A 163 16.04 2.49 -7.84
N THR A 164 16.62 3.08 -6.80
CA THR A 164 17.88 3.85 -6.90
C THR A 164 19.14 3.01 -6.66
N GLY A 165 18.97 1.74 -6.29
CA GLY A 165 20.08 0.91 -5.80
C GLY A 165 20.53 1.21 -4.36
N LYS A 166 19.98 2.25 -3.73
CA LYS A 166 20.08 2.52 -2.28
C LYS A 166 18.89 1.86 -1.60
N SER A 167 19.09 1.32 -0.41
CA SER A 167 17.99 0.88 0.46
C SER A 167 18.10 1.61 1.80
N ALA A 168 17.00 2.05 2.35
CA ALA A 168 16.97 2.45 3.75
C ALA A 168 17.31 1.21 4.59
N THR A 169 18.17 1.36 5.60
CA THR A 169 18.38 0.26 6.55
C THR A 169 17.09 0.02 7.35
N LYS A 170 16.94 -1.16 7.94
CA LYS A 170 15.78 -1.47 8.78
C LYS A 170 15.64 -0.49 9.95
N GLU A 171 16.77 0.01 10.49
CA GLU A 171 16.76 0.99 11.56
C GLU A 171 16.22 2.36 11.10
N ILE A 172 16.56 2.81 9.89
CA ILE A 172 16.03 4.04 9.30
C ILE A 172 14.53 3.88 9.01
N ALA A 173 14.14 2.74 8.46
CA ALA A 173 12.73 2.44 8.20
C ALA A 173 11.92 2.44 9.49
N GLU A 174 12.40 1.75 10.53
CA GLU A 174 11.77 1.69 11.84
C GLU A 174 11.70 3.06 12.53
N ASP A 175 12.77 3.86 12.51
CA ASP A 175 12.77 5.20 13.11
C ASP A 175 11.67 6.10 12.51
N THR A 176 11.45 6.00 11.20
CA THR A 176 10.41 6.79 10.54
C THR A 176 9.02 6.19 10.75
N ILE A 177 8.87 4.87 10.65
CA ILE A 177 7.58 4.19 10.85
C ILE A 177 7.12 4.31 12.30
N GLY A 178 8.01 4.13 13.27
CA GLY A 178 7.71 4.37 14.69
C GLY A 178 7.32 5.82 14.96
N PHE A 179 7.94 6.79 14.29
CA PHE A 179 7.51 8.19 14.34
C PHE A 179 6.10 8.37 13.76
N ILE A 180 5.79 7.76 12.59
CA ILE A 180 4.43 7.78 12.01
C ILE A 180 3.42 7.18 13.00
N ARG A 181 3.74 6.06 13.66
CA ARG A 181 2.92 5.44 14.71
C ARG A 181 2.65 6.42 15.84
N GLY A 182 3.66 7.20 16.24
CA GLY A 182 3.53 8.27 17.22
C GLY A 182 2.53 9.35 16.78
N VAL A 183 2.62 9.83 15.54
CA VAL A 183 1.67 10.80 14.97
C VAL A 183 0.24 10.25 14.94
N LEU A 184 0.07 8.97 14.59
CA LEU A 184 -1.23 8.30 14.61
C LEU A 184 -1.81 8.21 16.03
N ARG A 185 -0.97 7.94 17.05
CA ARG A 185 -1.37 7.96 18.48
C ARG A 185 -1.85 9.35 18.92
N ASP A 186 -1.17 10.41 18.47
CA ASP A 186 -1.59 11.79 18.74
C ASP A 186 -2.96 12.11 18.12
N LEU A 187 -3.25 11.58 16.93
CA LEU A 187 -4.50 11.85 16.21
C LEU A 187 -5.66 10.97 16.70
N PHE A 188 -5.42 9.69 16.96
CA PHE A 188 -6.48 8.68 17.13
C PHE A 188 -6.37 7.87 18.43
N GLY A 189 -5.41 8.18 19.28
CA GLY A 189 -5.22 7.49 20.56
C GLY A 189 -4.95 5.99 20.35
N LYS A 190 -5.71 5.15 21.05
CA LYS A 190 -5.51 3.69 21.02
C LYS A 190 -5.80 3.06 19.66
N ALA A 191 -6.64 3.66 18.83
CA ALA A 191 -6.94 3.14 17.49
C ALA A 191 -5.70 3.11 16.57
N ALA A 192 -4.67 3.88 16.90
CA ALA A 192 -3.39 3.85 16.19
C ALA A 192 -2.71 2.47 16.18
N GLU A 193 -2.97 1.64 17.20
CA GLU A 193 -2.40 0.30 17.28
C GLU A 193 -3.05 -0.69 16.28
N ASP A 194 -4.26 -0.38 15.82
CA ASP A 194 -4.98 -1.19 14.82
C ASP A 194 -4.64 -0.75 13.39
N ILE A 195 -4.01 0.42 13.19
CA ILE A 195 -3.60 0.93 11.89
C ILE A 195 -2.33 0.23 11.46
N ARG A 196 -2.38 -0.57 10.40
CA ARG A 196 -1.19 -1.22 9.85
C ARG A 196 -0.30 -0.21 9.13
N ILE A 197 1.02 -0.31 9.33
CA ILE A 197 2.00 0.50 8.63
C ILE A 197 2.92 -0.41 7.84
N LEU A 198 2.90 -0.27 6.51
CA LEU A 198 3.71 -1.04 5.58
C LEU A 198 4.99 -0.27 5.24
N TYR A 199 6.09 -0.98 5.08
CA TYR A 199 7.30 -0.44 4.49
C TYR A 199 7.25 -0.58 2.97
N GLY A 200 7.35 0.54 2.25
CA GLY A 200 7.26 0.64 0.78
C GLY A 200 8.59 0.91 0.08
N GLY A 201 9.71 0.71 0.73
CA GLY A 201 11.03 0.82 0.10
C GLY A 201 11.47 -0.45 -0.63
N SER A 202 12.77 -0.60 -0.86
CA SER A 202 13.34 -1.72 -1.61
C SER A 202 13.33 -3.03 -0.82
N VAL A 203 12.25 -3.80 -0.94
CA VAL A 203 12.07 -5.11 -0.31
C VAL A 203 12.26 -6.22 -1.33
N LYS A 204 12.96 -7.29 -0.91
CA LYS A 204 13.25 -8.50 -1.70
C LYS A 204 13.13 -9.73 -0.80
N PRO A 205 13.02 -10.96 -1.36
CA PRO A 205 12.99 -12.18 -0.57
C PRO A 205 14.11 -12.31 0.46
N GLY A 206 15.32 -11.83 0.10
CA GLY A 206 16.51 -11.94 0.96
C GLY A 206 16.59 -10.94 2.12
N ASN A 207 15.74 -9.90 2.15
CA ASN A 207 15.79 -8.87 3.20
C ASN A 207 14.44 -8.61 3.90
N ILE A 208 13.33 -9.15 3.41
CA ILE A 208 12.01 -8.88 3.97
C ILE A 208 11.93 -9.23 5.47
N ALA A 209 12.53 -10.33 5.90
CA ALA A 209 12.54 -10.76 7.29
C ALA A 209 13.18 -9.72 8.23
N GLU A 210 14.19 -8.98 7.76
CA GLU A 210 14.86 -7.96 8.56
C GLU A 210 13.96 -6.77 8.86
N TYR A 211 13.15 -6.33 7.90
CA TYR A 211 12.16 -5.26 8.10
C TYR A 211 11.00 -5.73 8.95
N MET A 212 10.48 -6.92 8.68
CA MET A 212 9.33 -7.48 9.44
C MET A 212 9.70 -7.89 10.87
N SER A 213 10.97 -7.86 11.23
CA SER A 213 11.40 -8.05 12.62
C SER A 213 11.31 -6.77 13.46
N GLN A 214 10.99 -5.64 12.85
CA GLN A 214 10.90 -4.35 13.54
C GLN A 214 9.52 -4.20 14.19
N PRO A 215 9.43 -3.54 15.36
CA PRO A 215 8.20 -3.51 16.17
C PRO A 215 7.03 -2.76 15.53
N ASP A 216 7.29 -1.71 14.75
CA ASP A 216 6.23 -0.87 14.18
C ASP A 216 5.96 -1.13 12.68
N ILE A 217 6.70 -2.07 12.05
CA ILE A 217 6.52 -2.45 10.64
C ILE A 217 5.61 -3.67 10.54
N ASP A 218 4.35 -3.46 10.11
CA ASP A 218 3.31 -4.48 10.05
C ASP A 218 3.29 -5.27 8.73
N GLY A 219 4.05 -4.86 7.73
CA GLY A 219 4.06 -5.49 6.40
C GLY A 219 4.88 -4.71 5.38
N ALA A 220 4.75 -5.10 4.11
CA ALA A 220 5.46 -4.42 3.02
C ALA A 220 4.55 -4.14 1.83
N LEU A 221 4.77 -2.99 1.17
CA LEU A 221 4.25 -2.66 -0.16
C LEU A 221 5.39 -2.84 -1.16
N VAL A 222 5.31 -3.90 -2.00
CA VAL A 222 6.42 -4.36 -2.82
C VAL A 222 6.16 -4.11 -4.30
N GLY A 223 7.08 -3.41 -4.97
CA GLY A 223 7.05 -3.16 -6.41
C GLY A 223 7.67 -4.30 -7.23
N GLY A 224 8.83 -4.06 -7.85
CA GLY A 224 9.48 -4.96 -8.82
C GLY A 224 9.66 -6.41 -8.34
N ALA A 225 9.97 -6.63 -7.07
CA ALA A 225 10.16 -7.97 -6.52
C ALA A 225 8.85 -8.79 -6.41
N SER A 226 7.68 -8.20 -6.62
CA SER A 226 6.39 -8.92 -6.61
C SER A 226 5.93 -9.41 -8.00
N LEU A 227 6.73 -9.17 -9.06
CA LEU A 227 6.27 -9.39 -10.43
C LEU A 227 6.33 -10.84 -10.91
N THR A 228 7.10 -11.71 -10.29
CA THR A 228 7.19 -13.13 -10.66
C THR A 228 6.70 -14.02 -9.54
N LEU A 229 6.14 -15.18 -9.86
CA LEU A 229 5.66 -16.14 -8.87
C LEU A 229 6.78 -16.60 -7.92
N ASP A 230 7.97 -16.89 -8.44
CA ASP A 230 9.10 -17.31 -7.61
C ASP A 230 9.52 -16.25 -6.59
N SER A 231 9.60 -15.00 -7.04
CA SER A 231 9.96 -13.90 -6.14
C SER A 231 8.83 -13.57 -5.14
N TYR A 232 7.57 -13.63 -5.58
CA TYR A 232 6.40 -13.45 -4.72
C TYR A 232 6.33 -14.54 -3.64
N LYS A 233 6.60 -15.81 -4.03
CA LYS A 233 6.74 -16.93 -3.09
C LYS A 233 7.85 -16.66 -2.07
N GLY A 234 9.03 -16.29 -2.53
CA GLY A 234 10.15 -15.98 -1.65
C GLY A 234 9.91 -14.83 -0.68
N LEU A 235 9.10 -13.82 -1.07
CA LEU A 235 8.66 -12.76 -0.16
C LEU A 235 7.78 -13.33 0.97
N ILE A 236 6.81 -14.18 0.64
CA ILE A 236 5.90 -14.79 1.62
C ILE A 236 6.67 -15.74 2.55
N GLU A 237 7.51 -16.61 2.00
CA GLU A 237 8.32 -17.56 2.79
C GLU A 237 9.30 -16.83 3.72
N GLY A 238 9.81 -15.68 3.30
CA GLY A 238 10.70 -14.84 4.12
C GLY A 238 10.03 -14.22 5.35
N LEU A 239 8.69 -14.21 5.41
CA LEU A 239 7.91 -13.73 6.57
C LEU A 239 7.70 -14.84 7.63
N VAL A 240 7.79 -16.09 7.23
CA VAL A 240 7.60 -17.24 8.11
C VAL A 240 8.96 -17.70 8.61
N LYS A 241 9.21 -17.51 9.88
CA LYS A 241 10.41 -18.01 10.59
C LYS A 241 10.09 -19.22 11.42
#